data_24174a0e1da63ef549e320c094294150
#
_entry.id   24174a0e1da63ef549e320c094294150
#
_cell.length_a   1.000
_cell.length_b   1.000
_cell.length_c   1.000
_cell.angle_alpha   90.00
_cell.angle_beta   90.00
_cell.angle_gamma   90.00
#
_symmetry.space_group_name_H-M   'P 1'
#
loop_
_entity.id
_entity.type
_entity.pdbx_description
1 polymer ?
#
loop_
_entity_poly.entity_id
_entity_poly.type
_entity_poly.pdbx_seq_one_letter_code
_entity_poly.pdbx_strand_id
1 'polypeptide(L)'
;LSATPISIMSYSPQKDHPAAEPRKWPRSKGELCPFSLGTGMCLRLGSLFLALGLLLGFWGCRGDGTSDAHALCIAGSTSVQPFAEKLAEVYMQQHPGERIDVQGGGSSAGIYAAQQGAADLGASSRELVEAEKALHEIPIAWDGIAVIVHPSNPLNNLGLEQLRQIFQGKITNWRELGLPPHAIDTITREEGSGTREAFEHLVMGKTFITPGALVQDSNGAVREIVAGDPYSLGYISAGLVDDRVKAVAVDGILPTRENIKKQTYKLVRRFLLVGRVPPAGRCRALVDFILSPQGQRLLEAEGLVGVN
;
A
#
# COMPACT_ATOMS: atom_id res chain seq x y z
N LEU A 1 -35.01 -15.31 -52.09
CA LEU A 1 -36.44 -15.11 -51.87
C LEU A 1 -36.89 -15.97 -50.69
N SER A 2 -36.96 -15.45 -49.52
CA SER A 2 -37.92 -15.71 -48.45
C SER A 2 -37.29 -15.21 -47.12
N ALA A 3 -37.72 -14.05 -46.68
CA ALA A 3 -37.37 -13.46 -45.38
C ALA A 3 -38.26 -14.08 -44.31
N THR A 4 -37.65 -14.56 -43.21
CA THR A 4 -38.36 -15.00 -42.01
C THR A 4 -38.24 -13.87 -40.93
N PRO A 5 -39.32 -13.47 -40.24
CA PRO A 5 -39.27 -12.36 -39.32
C PRO A 5 -38.70 -12.79 -37.96
N ILE A 6 -37.89 -11.89 -37.39
CA ILE A 6 -37.31 -11.98 -36.06
C ILE A 6 -38.41 -11.69 -35.02
N SER A 7 -38.66 -12.68 -34.15
CA SER A 7 -39.60 -12.55 -32.99
C SER A 7 -38.94 -11.75 -31.88
N ILE A 8 -39.54 -10.61 -31.55
CA ILE A 8 -39.15 -9.76 -30.42
C ILE A 8 -39.76 -10.37 -29.14
N MET A 9 -38.89 -10.94 -28.28
CA MET A 9 -39.27 -11.41 -26.95
C MET A 9 -39.44 -10.18 -26.04
N SER A 10 -40.68 -9.95 -25.60
CA SER A 10 -41.04 -8.91 -24.62
C SER A 10 -40.50 -9.25 -23.23
N TYR A 11 -39.72 -8.33 -22.68
CA TYR A 11 -39.21 -8.38 -21.30
C TYR A 11 -40.31 -7.91 -20.34
N SER A 12 -40.76 -8.79 -19.44
CA SER A 12 -41.67 -8.46 -18.31
C SER A 12 -40.83 -8.06 -17.10
N PRO A 13 -41.10 -6.94 -16.42
CA PRO A 13 -40.39 -6.58 -15.20
C PRO A 13 -40.83 -7.45 -14.04
N GLN A 14 -39.86 -8.04 -13.32
CA GLN A 14 -40.05 -8.85 -12.13
C GLN A 14 -40.32 -7.97 -10.92
N LYS A 15 -41.24 -8.39 -10.09
CA LYS A 15 -41.84 -7.73 -8.95
C LYS A 15 -40.83 -7.34 -7.86
N ASP A 16 -41.13 -6.21 -7.25
CA ASP A 16 -40.50 -5.57 -6.11
C ASP A 16 -40.26 -6.52 -4.92
N HIS A 17 -39.02 -6.55 -4.42
CA HIS A 17 -38.69 -7.04 -3.10
C HIS A 17 -38.84 -5.88 -2.10
N PRO A 18 -39.47 -6.08 -0.94
CA PRO A 18 -39.62 -5.04 0.05
C PRO A 18 -38.29 -4.69 0.70
N ALA A 19 -38.04 -3.39 0.85
CA ALA A 19 -36.88 -2.83 1.51
C ALA A 19 -36.80 -3.27 2.97
N ALA A 20 -35.65 -3.75 3.40
CA ALA A 20 -35.37 -4.10 4.79
C ALA A 20 -35.35 -2.84 5.67
N GLU A 21 -36.15 -2.81 6.73
CA GLU A 21 -36.14 -1.74 7.73
C GLU A 21 -34.83 -1.66 8.50
N PRO A 22 -34.34 -0.44 8.83
CA PRO A 22 -33.14 -0.28 9.62
C PRO A 22 -33.34 -0.70 11.08
N ARG A 23 -32.49 -1.61 11.58
CA ARG A 23 -32.50 -2.04 12.99
C ARG A 23 -32.18 -0.86 13.91
N LYS A 24 -33.14 -0.55 14.80
CA LYS A 24 -32.96 0.42 15.90
C LYS A 24 -32.11 -0.21 17.01
N TRP A 25 -30.98 0.41 17.34
CA TRP A 25 -30.17 0.07 18.51
C TRP A 25 -30.87 0.56 19.80
N PRO A 26 -30.87 -0.18 20.89
CA PRO A 26 -31.46 0.26 22.16
C PRO A 26 -30.57 1.35 22.79
N ARG A 27 -31.16 2.49 23.11
CA ARG A 27 -30.55 3.54 23.93
C ARG A 27 -30.49 3.06 25.37
N SER A 28 -29.28 2.97 25.94
CA SER A 28 -29.08 2.78 27.37
C SER A 28 -29.54 4.04 28.13
N LYS A 29 -30.49 3.87 29.03
CA LYS A 29 -30.89 4.91 29.98
C LYS A 29 -29.79 5.06 31.03
N GLY A 30 -29.14 6.24 31.05
CA GLY A 30 -28.28 6.63 32.14
C GLY A 30 -29.11 6.94 33.37
N GLU A 31 -28.94 6.18 34.41
CA GLU A 31 -29.48 6.48 35.74
C GLU A 31 -28.54 7.48 36.44
N LEU A 32 -29.10 8.66 36.74
CA LEU A 32 -28.47 9.67 37.59
C LEU A 32 -28.68 9.31 39.05
N CYS A 33 -27.60 9.02 39.76
CA CYS A 33 -27.68 8.95 41.23
C CYS A 33 -27.68 10.37 41.87
N PRO A 34 -28.59 10.70 42.73
CA PRO A 34 -28.58 11.97 43.47
C PRO A 34 -27.61 11.89 44.65
N PHE A 35 -26.58 12.74 44.67
CA PHE A 35 -25.76 12.96 45.88
C PHE A 35 -26.38 14.05 46.71
N SER A 36 -26.76 13.67 47.94
CA SER A 36 -27.36 14.47 49.00
C SER A 36 -26.33 15.47 49.54
N LEU A 37 -26.70 16.77 49.60
CA LEU A 37 -25.98 17.81 50.31
C LEU A 37 -26.17 17.63 51.83
N GLY A 38 -25.07 17.37 52.53
CA GLY A 38 -24.96 17.53 53.94
C GLY A 38 -24.26 18.85 54.30
N THR A 39 -25.04 19.84 54.75
CA THR A 39 -24.54 21.09 55.35
C THR A 39 -24.08 20.86 56.78
N GLY A 40 -22.84 21.25 57.11
CA GLY A 40 -22.33 21.20 58.50
C GLY A 40 -20.95 21.82 58.65
N MET A 41 -20.93 23.12 58.78
CA MET A 41 -20.16 23.97 59.73
C MET A 41 -18.77 23.47 60.21
N CYS A 42 -17.70 24.04 59.63
CA CYS A 42 -16.46 24.42 60.38
C CYS A 42 -15.77 25.60 59.67
N LEU A 43 -16.19 26.78 60.06
CA LEU A 43 -15.44 28.03 59.83
C LEU A 43 -14.29 28.11 60.83
N ARG A 44 -13.17 28.67 60.34
CA ARG A 44 -12.01 29.16 61.04
C ARG A 44 -10.92 28.12 61.33
N LEU A 45 -9.97 28.05 60.39
CA LEU A 45 -8.51 27.84 60.61
C LEU A 45 -7.78 27.59 59.26
N GLY A 46 -8.10 28.34 58.22
CA GLY A 46 -7.54 28.13 56.89
C GLY A 46 -6.77 29.31 56.26
N SER A 47 -6.66 30.45 56.97
CA SER A 47 -6.09 31.66 56.33
C SER A 47 -4.58 31.81 56.41
N LEU A 48 -3.85 30.93 57.11
CA LEU A 48 -2.40 31.07 57.28
C LEU A 48 -1.57 30.12 56.40
N PHE A 49 -2.17 29.12 55.80
CA PHE A 49 -1.44 28.18 54.89
C PHE A 49 -1.54 28.53 53.42
N LEU A 50 -2.40 29.50 53.06
CA LEU A 50 -2.57 29.89 51.64
C LEU A 50 -1.47 30.86 51.15
N ALA A 51 -0.80 31.58 52.06
CA ALA A 51 0.25 32.55 51.71
C ALA A 51 1.65 31.94 51.56
N LEU A 52 1.91 30.74 52.11
CA LEU A 52 3.21 30.09 52.02
C LEU A 52 3.31 29.13 50.84
N GLY A 53 2.17 28.71 50.28
CA GLY A 53 2.12 27.85 49.06
C GLY A 53 2.36 28.60 47.75
N LEU A 54 2.18 29.93 47.73
CA LEU A 54 2.33 30.75 46.52
C LEU A 54 3.76 31.20 46.21
N LEU A 55 4.70 31.01 47.15
CA LEU A 55 6.11 31.40 47.01
C LEU A 55 7.04 30.22 46.57
N LEU A 56 6.57 28.99 46.61
CA LEU A 56 7.33 27.81 46.17
C LEU A 56 6.89 27.24 44.83
N GLY A 57 5.86 27.83 44.19
CA GLY A 57 5.33 27.41 42.89
C GLY A 57 6.06 27.96 41.67
N PHE A 58 7.10 28.79 41.79
CA PHE A 58 7.85 29.38 40.67
C PHE A 58 9.21 28.74 40.39
N TRP A 59 9.49 27.56 40.93
CA TRP A 59 10.55 26.76 40.32
C TRP A 59 9.94 25.97 39.20
N GLY A 60 9.83 26.71 38.09
CA GLY A 60 9.33 26.21 36.84
C GLY A 60 10.03 24.91 36.47
N CYS A 61 9.23 23.93 36.11
CA CYS A 61 9.63 22.97 35.12
C CYS A 61 10.17 23.78 33.94
N ARG A 62 11.48 23.97 33.89
CA ARG A 62 12.18 24.16 32.62
C ARG A 62 11.92 22.84 31.88
N GLY A 63 10.80 22.75 31.25
CA GLY A 63 10.63 21.78 30.20
C GLY A 63 11.81 22.01 29.28
N ASP A 64 12.72 21.06 29.23
CA ASP A 64 13.61 20.94 28.08
C ASP A 64 12.70 21.03 26.87
N GLY A 65 12.78 22.16 26.18
CA GLY A 65 12.15 22.35 24.89
C GLY A 65 12.84 21.43 23.86
N THR A 66 12.70 20.13 24.05
CA THR A 66 12.71 19.23 22.92
C THR A 66 11.48 19.66 22.12
N SER A 67 11.70 20.51 21.12
CA SER A 67 10.71 20.70 20.07
C SER A 67 10.28 19.30 19.72
N ASP A 68 9.01 18.95 19.99
CA ASP A 68 8.37 17.78 19.40
C ASP A 68 8.41 18.00 17.88
N ALA A 69 9.58 17.72 17.30
CA ALA A 69 9.72 17.77 15.87
C ALA A 69 8.76 16.72 15.33
N HIS A 70 7.68 17.17 14.70
CA HIS A 70 6.72 16.29 14.05
C HIS A 70 7.48 15.21 13.29
N ALA A 71 7.09 13.95 13.45
CA ALA A 71 7.66 12.86 12.68
C ALA A 71 7.50 13.16 11.18
N LEU A 72 8.54 12.92 10.39
CA LEU A 72 8.40 12.94 8.93
C LEU A 72 7.51 11.78 8.51
N CYS A 73 6.48 12.05 7.73
CA CYS A 73 5.52 11.05 7.28
C CYS A 73 5.77 10.68 5.81
N ILE A 74 6.01 9.38 5.55
CA ILE A 74 5.99 8.79 4.22
C ILE A 74 4.76 7.92 4.13
N ALA A 75 3.84 8.18 3.20
CA ALA A 75 2.62 7.39 3.07
C ALA A 75 2.41 6.87 1.64
N GLY A 76 1.86 5.67 1.48
CA GLY A 76 1.38 5.22 0.17
C GLY A 76 1.65 3.77 -0.18
N SER A 77 2.42 3.53 -1.23
CA SER A 77 2.61 2.22 -1.83
C SER A 77 3.07 1.14 -0.85
N THR A 78 2.28 0.08 -0.70
CA THR A 78 2.66 -1.10 0.08
C THR A 78 3.78 -1.93 -0.56
N SER A 79 4.17 -1.63 -1.81
CA SER A 79 5.38 -2.18 -2.42
C SER A 79 6.63 -1.42 -2.00
N VAL A 80 6.53 -0.10 -1.82
CA VAL A 80 7.64 0.77 -1.39
C VAL A 80 7.84 0.70 0.12
N GLN A 81 6.74 0.50 0.87
CA GLN A 81 6.71 0.58 2.33
C GLN A 81 7.83 -0.20 3.03
N PRO A 82 8.08 -1.51 2.80
CA PRO A 82 9.12 -2.25 3.52
C PRO A 82 10.53 -1.69 3.30
N PHE A 83 10.80 -1.19 2.10
CA PHE A 83 12.08 -0.57 1.77
C PHE A 83 12.22 0.81 2.39
N ALA A 84 11.15 1.60 2.40
CA ALA A 84 11.12 2.90 3.07
C ALA A 84 11.29 2.76 4.59
N GLU A 85 10.66 1.75 5.22
CA GLU A 85 10.84 1.41 6.63
C GLU A 85 12.29 1.06 6.94
N LYS A 86 12.93 0.25 6.10
CA LYS A 86 14.36 -0.12 6.26
C LYS A 86 15.28 1.09 6.14
N LEU A 87 15.05 1.96 5.16
CA LEU A 87 15.81 3.20 5.00
C LEU A 87 15.59 4.15 6.17
N ALA A 88 14.34 4.30 6.63
CA ALA A 88 13.98 5.13 7.79
C ALA A 88 14.64 4.63 9.07
N GLU A 89 14.64 3.31 9.29
CA GLU A 89 15.30 2.69 10.45
C GLU A 89 16.79 3.04 10.49
N VAL A 90 17.51 2.82 9.39
CA VAL A 90 18.95 3.11 9.31
C VAL A 90 19.23 4.60 9.44
N TYR A 91 18.39 5.45 8.84
CA TYR A 91 18.52 6.91 8.95
C TYR A 91 18.35 7.37 10.40
N MET A 92 17.31 6.91 11.09
CA MET A 92 17.04 7.27 12.49
C MET A 92 18.14 6.78 13.45
N GLN A 93 18.74 5.61 13.17
CA GLN A 93 19.90 5.13 13.95
C GLN A 93 21.13 6.06 13.82
N GLN A 94 21.32 6.69 12.66
CA GLN A 94 22.43 7.63 12.39
C GLN A 94 22.13 9.07 12.82
N HIS A 95 20.85 9.41 12.99
CA HIS A 95 20.37 10.75 13.35
C HIS A 95 19.47 10.68 14.59
N PRO A 96 20.03 10.52 15.80
CA PRO A 96 19.27 10.49 17.03
C PRO A 96 18.42 11.76 17.18
N GLY A 97 17.12 11.58 17.45
CA GLY A 97 16.14 12.67 17.55
C GLY A 97 15.30 12.87 16.28
N GLU A 98 15.68 12.27 15.13
CA GLU A 98 14.80 12.19 13.98
C GLU A 98 13.74 11.11 14.18
N ARG A 99 12.50 11.39 13.73
CA ARG A 99 11.40 10.45 13.72
C ARG A 99 10.81 10.40 12.32
N ILE A 100 10.66 9.19 11.78
CA ILE A 100 10.09 8.94 10.46
C ILE A 100 9.02 7.86 10.62
N ASP A 101 7.80 8.20 10.21
CA ASP A 101 6.67 7.27 10.18
C ASP A 101 6.41 6.87 8.73
N VAL A 102 6.33 5.56 8.48
CA VAL A 102 6.04 5.02 7.16
C VAL A 102 4.69 4.30 7.20
N GLN A 103 3.78 4.68 6.31
CA GLN A 103 2.41 4.18 6.28
C GLN A 103 2.08 3.58 4.92
N GLY A 104 1.47 2.40 4.90
CA GLY A 104 0.87 1.80 3.70
C GLY A 104 -0.48 2.46 3.35
N GLY A 105 -1.09 2.00 2.25
CA GLY A 105 -2.43 2.46 1.84
C GLY A 105 -2.62 2.59 0.33
N GLY A 106 -1.61 2.19 -0.45
CA GLY A 106 -1.63 2.27 -1.92
C GLY A 106 -1.06 3.57 -2.47
N SER A 107 -0.57 3.50 -3.72
CA SER A 107 0.13 4.64 -4.35
C SER A 107 -0.76 5.85 -4.52
N SER A 108 -2.01 5.68 -4.94
CA SER A 108 -2.94 6.79 -5.14
C SER A 108 -3.27 7.51 -3.84
N ALA A 109 -3.44 6.77 -2.72
CA ALA A 109 -3.64 7.36 -1.40
C ALA A 109 -2.40 8.16 -0.93
N GLY A 110 -1.19 7.62 -1.13
CA GLY A 110 0.05 8.31 -0.78
C GLY A 110 0.31 9.57 -1.60
N ILE A 111 0.09 9.52 -2.91
CA ILE A 111 0.18 10.68 -3.80
C ILE A 111 -0.81 11.77 -3.36
N TYR A 112 -2.06 11.37 -3.07
CA TYR A 112 -3.08 12.29 -2.58
C TYR A 112 -2.70 12.90 -1.22
N ALA A 113 -2.19 12.10 -0.28
CA ALA A 113 -1.74 12.58 1.02
C ALA A 113 -0.62 13.62 0.90
N ALA A 114 0.38 13.38 0.03
CA ALA A 114 1.43 14.36 -0.26
C ALA A 114 0.88 15.62 -0.92
N GLN A 115 -0.05 15.49 -1.87
CA GLN A 115 -0.70 16.62 -2.54
C GLN A 115 -1.45 17.52 -1.55
N GLN A 116 -2.15 16.93 -0.59
CA GLN A 116 -2.87 17.66 0.46
C GLN A 116 -1.96 18.16 1.61
N GLY A 117 -0.70 17.71 1.66
CA GLY A 117 0.22 18.01 2.76
C GLY A 117 -0.09 17.24 4.05
N ALA A 118 -0.84 16.14 3.95
CA ALA A 118 -1.09 15.21 5.05
C ALA A 118 0.09 14.24 5.26
N ALA A 119 0.93 14.04 4.25
CA ALA A 119 2.22 13.39 4.34
C ALA A 119 3.30 14.32 3.75
N ASP A 120 4.51 14.22 4.29
CA ASP A 120 5.67 14.97 3.77
C ASP A 120 6.08 14.44 2.40
N LEU A 121 6.00 13.11 2.23
CA LEU A 121 6.29 12.40 0.99
C LEU A 121 5.22 11.33 0.74
N GLY A 122 4.73 11.27 -0.48
CA GLY A 122 3.95 10.15 -1.00
C GLY A 122 4.87 9.08 -1.56
N ALA A 123 4.58 7.80 -1.30
CA ALA A 123 5.29 6.67 -1.90
C ALA A 123 4.46 6.09 -3.06
N SER A 124 5.06 5.96 -4.25
CA SER A 124 4.40 5.40 -5.42
C SER A 124 5.23 4.29 -6.05
N SER A 125 4.54 3.26 -6.53
CA SER A 125 5.11 2.16 -7.33
C SER A 125 4.55 2.12 -8.75
N ARG A 126 4.11 3.28 -9.22
CA ARG A 126 3.71 3.56 -10.60
C ARG A 126 4.13 4.96 -11.01
N GLU A 127 4.13 5.20 -12.30
CA GLU A 127 4.33 6.55 -12.85
C GLU A 127 3.18 7.49 -12.43
N LEU A 128 3.49 8.78 -12.35
CA LEU A 128 2.48 9.81 -12.11
C LEU A 128 1.63 10.02 -13.37
N VAL A 129 0.32 10.04 -13.18
CA VAL A 129 -0.62 10.36 -14.27
C VAL A 129 -0.61 11.87 -14.54
N GLU A 130 -1.20 12.32 -15.67
CA GLU A 130 -1.13 13.73 -16.11
C GLU A 130 -1.58 14.73 -15.04
N ALA A 131 -2.65 14.40 -14.29
CA ALA A 131 -3.17 15.25 -13.22
C ALA A 131 -2.23 15.38 -12.00
N GLU A 132 -1.24 14.48 -11.87
CA GLU A 132 -0.29 14.41 -10.76
C GLU A 132 1.08 15.02 -11.11
N LYS A 133 1.34 15.33 -12.37
CA LYS A 133 2.65 15.82 -12.86
C LYS A 133 3.10 17.18 -12.32
N ALA A 134 2.21 17.91 -11.65
CA ALA A 134 2.58 19.12 -10.94
C ALA A 134 3.36 18.83 -9.64
N LEU A 135 3.36 17.58 -9.17
CA LEU A 135 4.09 17.16 -7.98
C LEU A 135 5.57 16.92 -8.30
N HIS A 136 6.40 17.09 -7.27
CA HIS A 136 7.83 16.84 -7.39
C HIS A 136 8.12 15.36 -7.27
N GLU A 137 8.58 14.74 -8.37
CA GLU A 137 8.89 13.32 -8.50
C GLU A 137 10.34 13.04 -8.14
N ILE A 138 10.58 12.04 -7.31
CA ILE A 138 11.90 11.60 -6.86
C ILE A 138 12.01 10.09 -7.09
N PRO A 139 12.59 9.63 -8.19
CA PRO A 139 12.88 8.22 -8.39
C PRO A 139 13.89 7.73 -7.35
N ILE A 140 13.59 6.60 -6.69
CA ILE A 140 14.46 6.02 -5.65
C ILE A 140 15.01 4.64 -6.02
N ALA A 141 14.28 3.88 -6.86
CA ALA A 141 14.72 2.56 -7.33
C ALA A 141 13.94 2.13 -8.57
N TRP A 142 14.46 1.11 -9.26
CA TRP A 142 13.72 0.30 -10.23
C TRP A 142 13.32 -1.01 -9.58
N ASP A 143 12.09 -1.46 -9.87
CA ASP A 143 11.50 -2.70 -9.37
C ASP A 143 10.88 -3.50 -10.54
N GLY A 144 10.88 -4.81 -10.41
CA GLY A 144 10.13 -5.71 -11.29
C GLY A 144 8.79 -6.11 -10.68
N ILE A 145 7.75 -6.24 -11.49
CA ILE A 145 6.53 -6.91 -11.05
C ILE A 145 6.70 -8.40 -11.28
N ALA A 146 6.92 -9.16 -10.21
CA ALA A 146 7.05 -10.62 -10.27
C ALA A 146 5.66 -11.26 -10.32
N VAL A 147 5.42 -12.08 -11.32
CA VAL A 147 4.32 -13.05 -11.34
C VAL A 147 4.71 -14.21 -10.45
N ILE A 148 3.86 -14.56 -9.48
CA ILE A 148 4.16 -15.56 -8.46
C ILE A 148 3.11 -16.67 -8.42
N VAL A 149 3.60 -17.88 -8.11
CA VAL A 149 2.80 -19.07 -7.84
C VAL A 149 3.34 -19.76 -6.58
N HIS A 150 2.59 -20.71 -6.05
CA HIS A 150 3.07 -21.58 -4.97
C HIS A 150 4.32 -22.37 -5.43
N PRO A 151 5.32 -22.65 -4.55
CA PRO A 151 6.55 -23.35 -4.92
C PRO A 151 6.32 -24.73 -5.56
N SER A 152 5.27 -25.48 -5.16
CA SER A 152 4.92 -26.78 -5.75
C SER A 152 4.22 -26.69 -7.10
N ASN A 153 3.77 -25.49 -7.55
CA ASN A 153 3.16 -25.34 -8.86
C ASN A 153 4.21 -25.59 -9.95
N PRO A 154 3.96 -26.48 -10.93
CA PRO A 154 4.95 -26.84 -11.96
C PRO A 154 5.20 -25.73 -13.01
N LEU A 155 4.43 -24.64 -13.00
CA LEU A 155 4.60 -23.52 -13.91
C LEU A 155 5.95 -22.84 -13.74
N ASN A 156 6.72 -22.67 -14.80
CA ASN A 156 8.02 -21.98 -14.77
C ASN A 156 8.07 -20.77 -15.72
N ASN A 157 7.19 -20.72 -16.71
CA ASN A 157 7.17 -19.64 -17.69
C ASN A 157 5.74 -19.40 -18.19
N LEU A 158 5.42 -18.14 -18.44
CA LEU A 158 4.22 -17.69 -19.14
C LEU A 158 4.59 -16.71 -20.23
N GLY A 159 3.98 -16.85 -21.40
CA GLY A 159 3.97 -15.77 -22.38
C GLY A 159 3.17 -14.57 -21.84
N LEU A 160 3.56 -13.36 -22.21
CA LEU A 160 2.86 -12.14 -21.79
C LEU A 160 1.37 -12.17 -22.17
N GLU A 161 1.05 -12.73 -23.35
CA GLU A 161 -0.34 -12.87 -23.79
C GLU A 161 -1.11 -13.92 -22.98
N GLN A 162 -0.48 -15.04 -22.60
CA GLN A 162 -1.09 -16.02 -21.70
C GLN A 162 -1.39 -15.42 -20.34
N LEU A 163 -0.43 -14.65 -19.78
CA LEU A 163 -0.62 -13.92 -18.53
C LEU A 163 -1.82 -12.97 -18.62
N ARG A 164 -1.93 -12.21 -19.71
CA ARG A 164 -3.08 -11.34 -19.97
C ARG A 164 -4.39 -12.12 -20.02
N GLN A 165 -4.43 -13.24 -20.73
CA GLN A 165 -5.64 -14.07 -20.90
C GLN A 165 -6.08 -14.70 -19.57
N ILE A 166 -5.15 -15.08 -18.70
CA ILE A 166 -5.46 -15.55 -17.35
C ILE A 166 -6.16 -14.44 -16.55
N PHE A 167 -5.56 -13.25 -16.50
CA PHE A 167 -6.15 -12.13 -15.76
C PHE A 167 -7.41 -11.54 -16.41
N GLN A 168 -7.67 -11.83 -17.69
CA GLN A 168 -8.97 -11.57 -18.32
C GLN A 168 -10.04 -12.62 -17.97
N GLY A 169 -9.66 -13.74 -17.37
CA GLY A 169 -10.56 -14.89 -17.14
C GLY A 169 -10.87 -15.69 -18.41
N LYS A 170 -10.03 -15.60 -19.44
CA LYS A 170 -10.14 -16.41 -20.66
C LYS A 170 -9.47 -17.77 -20.51
N ILE A 171 -8.32 -17.83 -19.84
CA ILE A 171 -7.67 -19.04 -19.38
C ILE A 171 -8.00 -19.17 -17.90
N THR A 172 -8.75 -20.19 -17.52
CA THR A 172 -9.26 -20.39 -16.16
C THR A 172 -8.83 -21.70 -15.54
N ASN A 173 -8.14 -22.55 -16.29
CA ASN A 173 -7.72 -23.86 -15.85
C ASN A 173 -6.26 -24.14 -16.25
N TRP A 174 -5.47 -24.66 -15.31
CA TRP A 174 -4.08 -24.98 -15.55
C TRP A 174 -3.85 -25.97 -16.70
N ARG A 175 -4.83 -26.84 -17.01
CA ARG A 175 -4.79 -27.76 -18.17
C ARG A 175 -4.65 -27.04 -19.52
N GLU A 176 -5.15 -25.81 -19.62
CA GLU A 176 -5.05 -25.01 -20.85
C GLU A 176 -3.61 -24.56 -21.13
N LEU A 177 -2.76 -24.68 -20.11
CA LEU A 177 -1.31 -24.44 -20.16
C LEU A 177 -0.49 -25.74 -20.16
N GLY A 178 -1.14 -26.92 -20.35
CA GLY A 178 -0.48 -28.22 -20.35
C GLY A 178 -0.11 -28.76 -18.97
N LEU A 179 -0.72 -28.22 -17.92
CA LEU A 179 -0.48 -28.61 -16.51
C LEU A 179 -1.64 -29.46 -15.97
N PRO A 180 -1.50 -30.08 -14.77
CA PRO A 180 -2.60 -30.81 -14.13
C PRO A 180 -3.89 -30.01 -14.01
N PRO A 181 -5.08 -30.63 -14.21
CA PRO A 181 -6.35 -29.93 -14.36
C PRO A 181 -6.86 -29.41 -13.01
N HIS A 182 -6.65 -28.13 -12.73
CA HIS A 182 -7.24 -27.37 -11.63
C HIS A 182 -7.64 -25.98 -12.12
N ALA A 183 -8.62 -25.36 -11.46
CA ALA A 183 -8.94 -23.94 -11.68
C ALA A 183 -7.72 -23.08 -11.33
N ILE A 184 -7.60 -21.93 -11.98
CA ILE A 184 -6.60 -20.92 -11.65
C ILE A 184 -7.26 -19.89 -10.75
N ASP A 185 -6.81 -19.77 -9.51
CA ASP A 185 -7.25 -18.75 -8.59
C ASP A 185 -6.38 -17.49 -8.78
N THR A 186 -6.91 -16.53 -9.54
CA THR A 186 -6.19 -15.29 -9.86
C THR A 186 -6.30 -14.30 -8.70
N ILE A 187 -5.16 -13.78 -8.24
CA ILE A 187 -5.06 -12.82 -7.15
C ILE A 187 -4.61 -11.47 -7.70
N THR A 188 -5.38 -10.44 -7.44
CA THR A 188 -5.08 -9.07 -7.87
C THR A 188 -5.07 -8.12 -6.69
N ARG A 189 -4.84 -6.85 -6.96
CA ARG A 189 -4.78 -5.79 -5.96
C ARG A 189 -6.02 -4.89 -6.06
N GLU A 190 -6.22 -4.11 -5.00
CA GLU A 190 -7.26 -3.10 -4.88
C GLU A 190 -7.09 -1.94 -5.86
N GLU A 191 -8.14 -1.16 -6.07
CA GLU A 191 -8.05 0.12 -6.77
C GLU A 191 -7.15 1.09 -6.00
N GLY A 192 -6.35 1.89 -6.74
CA GLY A 192 -5.36 2.78 -6.14
C GLY A 192 -4.03 2.10 -5.78
N SER A 193 -3.92 0.78 -5.98
CA SER A 193 -2.64 0.08 -5.91
C SER A 193 -1.78 0.41 -7.11
N GLY A 194 -0.62 1.06 -6.87
CA GLY A 194 0.35 1.30 -7.95
C GLY A 194 0.89 0.02 -8.58
N THR A 195 0.90 -1.11 -7.87
CA THR A 195 1.28 -2.41 -8.45
C THR A 195 0.23 -2.90 -9.43
N ARG A 196 -1.07 -2.76 -9.09
CA ARG A 196 -2.15 -3.07 -10.02
C ARG A 196 -2.12 -2.15 -11.25
N GLU A 197 -2.04 -0.85 -11.04
CA GLU A 197 -2.02 0.12 -12.14
C GLU A 197 -0.83 -0.13 -13.09
N ALA A 198 0.37 -0.39 -12.55
CA ALA A 198 1.53 -0.75 -13.36
C ALA A 198 1.35 -2.10 -14.07
N PHE A 199 0.77 -3.11 -13.43
CA PHE A 199 0.45 -4.40 -14.05
C PHE A 199 -0.60 -4.23 -15.16
N GLU A 200 -1.65 -3.47 -14.92
CA GLU A 200 -2.66 -3.17 -15.95
C GLU A 200 -2.04 -2.46 -17.15
N HIS A 201 -1.15 -1.48 -16.93
CA HIS A 201 -0.46 -0.80 -18.01
C HIS A 201 0.45 -1.73 -18.82
N LEU A 202 1.28 -2.54 -18.13
CA LEU A 202 2.31 -3.36 -18.76
C LEU A 202 1.77 -4.67 -19.35
N VAL A 203 0.74 -5.25 -18.72
CA VAL A 203 0.19 -6.57 -19.11
C VAL A 203 -1.16 -6.45 -19.78
N MET A 204 -2.12 -5.73 -19.16
CA MET A 204 -3.51 -5.73 -19.61
C MET A 204 -3.74 -4.77 -20.79
N GLY A 205 -3.00 -3.68 -20.88
CA GLY A 205 -3.15 -2.68 -21.93
C GLY A 205 -4.53 -2.02 -21.90
N LYS A 206 -5.39 -2.31 -22.89
CA LYS A 206 -6.76 -1.77 -22.97
C LYS A 206 -7.83 -2.73 -22.41
N THR A 207 -7.41 -3.84 -21.83
CA THR A 207 -8.33 -4.85 -21.29
C THR A 207 -8.38 -4.76 -19.76
N PHE A 208 -9.39 -5.39 -19.15
CA PHE A 208 -9.62 -5.33 -17.72
C PHE A 208 -9.29 -6.67 -17.05
N ILE A 209 -8.89 -6.61 -15.79
CA ILE A 209 -8.79 -7.79 -14.93
C ILE A 209 -10.21 -8.31 -14.67
N THR A 210 -10.38 -9.63 -14.73
CA THR A 210 -11.67 -10.27 -14.49
C THR A 210 -12.24 -9.93 -13.11
N PRO A 211 -13.54 -9.65 -13.00
CA PRO A 211 -14.19 -9.48 -11.69
C PRO A 211 -14.12 -10.72 -10.80
N GLY A 212 -13.80 -11.89 -11.37
CA GLY A 212 -13.59 -13.13 -10.62
C GLY A 212 -12.24 -13.20 -9.90
N ALA A 213 -11.32 -12.27 -10.13
CA ALA A 213 -10.04 -12.24 -9.43
C ALA A 213 -10.21 -11.83 -7.96
N LEU A 214 -9.53 -12.52 -7.05
CA LEU A 214 -9.54 -12.21 -5.62
C LEU A 214 -8.70 -10.96 -5.35
N VAL A 215 -9.33 -9.93 -4.80
CA VAL A 215 -8.69 -8.63 -4.55
C VAL A 215 -8.03 -8.60 -3.17
N GLN A 216 -6.78 -8.12 -3.11
CA GLN A 216 -6.00 -7.97 -1.88
C GLN A 216 -5.47 -6.55 -1.72
N ASP A 217 -5.28 -6.11 -0.48
CA ASP A 217 -4.90 -4.73 -0.11
C ASP A 217 -3.38 -4.50 -0.02
N SER A 218 -2.56 -5.55 -0.10
CA SER A 218 -1.11 -5.45 0.03
C SER A 218 -0.36 -6.53 -0.74
N ASN A 219 0.93 -6.29 -1.04
CA ASN A 219 1.80 -7.33 -1.59
C ASN A 219 1.96 -8.50 -0.62
N GLY A 220 1.99 -8.22 0.68
CA GLY A 220 2.05 -9.24 1.72
C GLY A 220 0.84 -10.18 1.67
N ALA A 221 -0.38 -9.63 1.59
CA ALA A 221 -1.62 -10.42 1.50
C ALA A 221 -1.66 -11.29 0.23
N VAL A 222 -1.26 -10.75 -0.94
CA VAL A 222 -1.12 -11.55 -2.17
C VAL A 222 -0.14 -12.71 -1.96
N ARG A 223 1.04 -12.43 -1.38
CA ARG A 223 2.06 -13.45 -1.12
C ARG A 223 1.56 -14.55 -0.17
N GLU A 224 0.87 -14.18 0.93
CA GLU A 224 0.32 -15.15 1.89
C GLU A 224 -0.69 -16.10 1.23
N ILE A 225 -1.60 -15.58 0.38
CA ILE A 225 -2.57 -16.42 -0.33
C ILE A 225 -1.85 -17.36 -1.28
N VAL A 226 -0.91 -16.84 -2.10
CA VAL A 226 -0.17 -17.67 -3.06
C VAL A 226 0.69 -18.71 -2.35
N ALA A 227 1.25 -18.39 -1.18
CA ALA A 227 2.01 -19.35 -0.35
C ALA A 227 1.12 -20.45 0.26
N GLY A 228 -0.17 -20.18 0.44
CA GLY A 228 -1.13 -21.13 1.02
C GLY A 228 -1.92 -21.94 0.00
N ASP A 229 -1.89 -21.58 -1.27
CA ASP A 229 -2.71 -22.20 -2.32
C ASP A 229 -1.89 -22.59 -3.56
N PRO A 230 -1.72 -23.92 -3.81
CA PRO A 230 -0.97 -24.43 -4.98
C PRO A 230 -1.56 -24.03 -6.35
N TYR A 231 -2.80 -23.57 -6.40
CA TYR A 231 -3.49 -23.28 -7.64
C TYR A 231 -3.62 -21.80 -7.94
N SER A 232 -3.18 -20.96 -7.02
CA SER A 232 -3.24 -19.52 -7.17
C SER A 232 -2.10 -18.95 -8.02
N LEU A 233 -2.40 -17.83 -8.67
CA LEU A 233 -1.45 -17.00 -9.42
C LEU A 233 -1.70 -15.55 -9.08
N GLY A 234 -0.65 -14.86 -8.64
CA GLY A 234 -0.70 -13.44 -8.29
C GLY A 234 0.50 -12.68 -8.82
N TYR A 235 0.60 -11.42 -8.43
CA TYR A 235 1.76 -10.58 -8.74
C TYR A 235 2.10 -9.64 -7.58
N ILE A 236 3.40 -9.47 -7.34
CA ILE A 236 3.96 -8.60 -6.29
C ILE A 236 5.21 -7.87 -6.79
N SER A 237 5.78 -6.99 -5.98
CA SER A 237 7.15 -6.48 -6.20
C SER A 237 8.17 -7.61 -6.19
N ALA A 238 9.11 -7.61 -7.12
CA ALA A 238 10.15 -8.64 -7.22
C ALA A 238 11.07 -8.66 -5.99
N GLY A 239 11.31 -7.50 -5.37
CA GLY A 239 12.06 -7.42 -4.12
C GLY A 239 11.35 -8.02 -2.91
N LEU A 240 10.07 -8.41 -3.03
CA LEU A 240 9.30 -9.03 -1.95
C LEU A 240 9.08 -10.54 -2.15
N VAL A 241 9.69 -11.12 -3.18
CA VAL A 241 9.66 -12.57 -3.40
C VAL A 241 10.60 -13.25 -2.40
N ASP A 242 10.08 -14.22 -1.66
CA ASP A 242 10.82 -15.06 -0.73
C ASP A 242 10.63 -16.56 -1.07
N ASP A 243 11.15 -17.45 -0.23
CA ASP A 243 11.12 -18.91 -0.39
C ASP A 243 9.70 -19.52 -0.31
N ARG A 244 8.73 -18.77 0.17
CA ARG A 244 7.33 -19.21 0.28
C ARG A 244 6.56 -19.15 -1.02
N VAL A 245 7.08 -18.41 -2.01
CA VAL A 245 6.47 -18.28 -3.34
C VAL A 245 7.52 -18.40 -4.44
N LYS A 246 7.11 -18.86 -5.61
CA LYS A 246 7.98 -19.01 -6.77
C LYS A 246 7.66 -17.93 -7.81
N ALA A 247 8.67 -17.16 -8.21
CA ALA A 247 8.56 -16.27 -9.34
C ALA A 247 8.56 -17.06 -10.67
N VAL A 248 7.66 -16.69 -11.56
CA VAL A 248 7.51 -17.27 -12.89
C VAL A 248 8.19 -16.38 -13.94
N ALA A 249 8.90 -16.97 -14.89
CA ALA A 249 9.43 -16.22 -16.01
C ALA A 249 8.29 -15.67 -16.89
N VAL A 250 8.46 -14.47 -17.43
CA VAL A 250 7.58 -13.90 -18.45
C VAL A 250 8.35 -13.80 -19.76
N ASP A 251 7.81 -14.40 -20.82
CA ASP A 251 8.50 -14.55 -22.13
C ASP A 251 9.92 -15.13 -21.98
N GLY A 252 10.09 -16.10 -21.05
CA GLY A 252 11.38 -16.76 -20.79
C GLY A 252 12.34 -15.99 -19.88
N ILE A 253 11.97 -14.80 -19.38
CA ILE A 253 12.85 -13.96 -18.57
C ILE A 253 12.32 -13.90 -17.13
N LEU A 254 13.16 -14.26 -16.14
CA LEU A 254 12.83 -14.14 -14.72
C LEU A 254 13.00 -12.68 -14.22
N PRO A 255 12.22 -12.26 -13.22
CA PRO A 255 12.31 -10.93 -12.61
C PRO A 255 13.54 -10.81 -11.67
N THR A 256 14.72 -11.21 -12.15
CA THR A 256 15.95 -11.08 -11.38
C THR A 256 16.45 -9.62 -11.43
N ARG A 257 17.16 -9.19 -10.38
CA ARG A 257 17.79 -7.88 -10.34
C ARG A 257 18.62 -7.59 -11.59
N GLU A 258 19.36 -8.59 -12.10
CA GLU A 258 20.18 -8.44 -13.31
C GLU A 258 19.31 -8.17 -14.55
N ASN A 259 18.22 -8.91 -14.72
CA ASN A 259 17.31 -8.77 -15.86
C ASN A 259 16.52 -7.44 -15.78
N ILE A 260 16.19 -6.97 -14.59
CA ILE A 260 15.58 -5.66 -14.35
C ILE A 260 16.59 -4.56 -14.72
N LYS A 261 17.82 -4.65 -14.23
CA LYS A 261 18.90 -3.69 -14.52
C LYS A 261 19.24 -3.62 -16.01
N LYS A 262 19.24 -4.75 -16.69
CA LYS A 262 19.47 -4.83 -18.15
C LYS A 262 18.23 -4.47 -18.97
N GLN A 263 17.09 -4.24 -18.33
CA GLN A 263 15.79 -3.98 -18.96
C GLN A 263 15.36 -5.10 -19.94
N THR A 264 15.84 -6.32 -19.73
CA THR A 264 15.41 -7.50 -20.47
C THR A 264 14.09 -8.07 -19.96
N TYR A 265 13.81 -7.93 -18.65
CA TYR A 265 12.51 -8.20 -18.07
C TYR A 265 11.53 -7.07 -18.40
N LYS A 266 10.35 -7.41 -18.93
CA LYS A 266 9.42 -6.41 -19.46
C LYS A 266 8.56 -5.71 -18.41
N LEU A 267 8.31 -6.36 -17.28
CA LEU A 267 7.42 -5.83 -16.23
C LEU A 267 8.23 -5.01 -15.20
N VAL A 268 8.85 -3.94 -15.66
CA VAL A 268 9.69 -3.04 -14.86
C VAL A 268 8.97 -1.71 -14.62
N ARG A 269 9.13 -1.16 -13.42
CA ARG A 269 8.56 0.11 -13.01
C ARG A 269 9.53 0.87 -12.11
N ARG A 270 9.28 2.16 -11.90
CA ARG A 270 10.00 2.97 -10.93
C ARG A 270 9.29 2.95 -9.57
N PHE A 271 10.07 2.99 -8.51
CA PHE A 271 9.63 3.40 -7.19
C PHE A 271 9.94 4.88 -7.02
N LEU A 272 8.93 5.62 -6.60
CA LEU A 272 8.99 7.07 -6.49
C LEU A 272 8.65 7.50 -5.07
N LEU A 273 9.35 8.51 -4.58
CA LEU A 273 8.82 9.42 -3.58
C LEU A 273 8.28 10.66 -4.29
N VAL A 274 7.20 11.20 -3.75
CA VAL A 274 6.48 12.31 -4.38
C VAL A 274 6.24 13.39 -3.33
N GLY A 275 6.69 14.61 -3.60
CA GLY A 275 6.44 15.77 -2.75
C GLY A 275 5.53 16.78 -3.43
N ARG A 276 4.75 17.54 -2.66
CA ARG A 276 3.99 18.68 -3.19
C ARG A 276 4.91 19.76 -3.76
N VAL A 277 6.08 19.92 -3.16
CA VAL A 277 7.16 20.84 -3.54
C VAL A 277 8.50 20.10 -3.44
N PRO A 278 9.59 20.63 -4.01
CA PRO A 278 10.91 20.08 -3.77
C PRO A 278 11.19 19.93 -2.27
N PRO A 279 11.76 18.80 -1.82
CA PRO A 279 12.03 18.57 -0.42
C PRO A 279 13.04 19.60 0.14
N ALA A 280 12.77 20.06 1.37
CA ALA A 280 13.62 21.03 2.07
C ALA A 280 13.87 20.58 3.52
N GLY A 281 14.90 21.15 4.18
CA GLY A 281 15.22 20.86 5.59
C GLY A 281 15.39 19.35 5.86
N ARG A 282 14.70 18.84 6.88
CA ARG A 282 14.75 17.43 7.31
C ARG A 282 14.31 16.45 6.20
N CYS A 283 13.25 16.80 5.47
CA CYS A 283 12.77 15.99 4.35
C CYS A 283 13.83 15.88 3.26
N ARG A 284 14.56 16.96 2.95
CA ARG A 284 15.66 16.95 1.99
C ARG A 284 16.81 16.06 2.46
N ALA A 285 17.20 16.15 3.75
CA ALA A 285 18.27 15.33 4.31
C ALA A 285 17.96 13.84 4.22
N LEU A 286 16.69 13.43 4.49
CA LEU A 286 16.24 12.06 4.30
C LEU A 286 16.32 11.61 2.84
N VAL A 287 15.84 12.44 1.90
CA VAL A 287 15.90 12.13 0.46
C VAL A 287 17.36 12.01 -0.01
N ASP A 288 18.25 12.91 0.42
CA ASP A 288 19.66 12.85 0.08
C ASP A 288 20.32 11.58 0.64
N PHE A 289 19.94 11.12 1.86
CA PHE A 289 20.37 9.83 2.38
C PHE A 289 19.87 8.66 1.52
N ILE A 290 18.59 8.65 1.14
CA ILE A 290 17.99 7.58 0.31
C ILE A 290 18.75 7.49 -1.04
N LEU A 291 19.06 8.62 -1.64
CA LEU A 291 19.77 8.70 -2.92
C LEU A 291 21.31 8.56 -2.78
N SER A 292 21.84 8.55 -1.55
CA SER A 292 23.27 8.36 -1.31
C SER A 292 23.73 6.94 -1.69
N PRO A 293 25.04 6.72 -1.88
CA PRO A 293 25.56 5.37 -2.11
C PRO A 293 25.21 4.37 -1.00
N GLN A 294 25.01 4.83 0.24
CA GLN A 294 24.58 3.99 1.35
C GLN A 294 23.10 3.59 1.20
N GLY A 295 22.21 4.55 1.00
CA GLY A 295 20.77 4.29 0.81
C GLY A 295 20.53 3.38 -0.40
N GLN A 296 21.24 3.63 -1.50
CA GLN A 296 21.11 2.81 -2.72
C GLN A 296 21.60 1.37 -2.50
N ARG A 297 22.70 1.16 -1.76
CA ARG A 297 23.13 -0.22 -1.40
C ARG A 297 22.12 -0.94 -0.52
N LEU A 298 21.42 -0.24 0.37
CA LEU A 298 20.33 -0.84 1.17
C LEU A 298 19.20 -1.32 0.26
N LEU A 299 18.74 -0.51 -0.68
CA LEU A 299 17.72 -0.90 -1.66
C LEU A 299 18.18 -2.07 -2.53
N GLU A 300 19.43 -2.05 -2.94
CA GLU A 300 20.01 -3.12 -3.74
C GLU A 300 20.15 -4.45 -2.98
N ALA A 301 20.43 -4.42 -1.68
CA ALA A 301 20.48 -5.61 -0.83
C ALA A 301 19.12 -6.28 -0.70
N GLU A 302 18.04 -5.50 -0.79
CA GLU A 302 16.64 -5.97 -0.79
C GLU A 302 16.13 -6.34 -2.21
N GLY A 303 17.02 -6.50 -3.20
CA GLY A 303 16.67 -6.99 -4.55
C GLY A 303 16.22 -5.93 -5.55
N LEU A 304 16.17 -4.65 -5.17
CA LEU A 304 15.86 -3.56 -6.09
C LEU A 304 17.07 -3.18 -6.94
N VAL A 305 16.86 -2.37 -7.97
CA VAL A 305 17.94 -1.76 -8.77
C VAL A 305 18.01 -0.28 -8.46
N GLY A 306 19.18 0.19 -8.07
CA GLY A 306 19.42 1.60 -7.76
C GLY A 306 19.23 2.51 -8.97
N VAL A 307 19.05 3.80 -8.70
CA VAL A 307 18.87 4.84 -9.74
C VAL A 307 20.20 5.53 -10.12
N ASN A 308 21.31 5.24 -9.41
CA ASN A 308 22.65 5.80 -9.63
C ASN A 308 23.55 4.80 -10.35
#